data_f650f1d96ea560e6bd629ad2969a8980
#
_entry.id   f650f1d96ea560e6bd629ad2969a8980
#
_cell.length_a   1.000
_cell.length_b   1.000
_cell.length_c   1.000
_cell.angle_alpha   90.00
_cell.angle_beta   90.00
_cell.angle_gamma   90.00
#
_symmetry.space_group_name_H-M   'P 1'
#
loop_
_entity.id
_entity.type
_entity.pdbx_description
1 polymer ?
#
loop_
_entity_poly.entity_id
_entity_poly.type
_entity_poly.pdbx_seq_one_letter_code
_entity_poly.pdbx_strand_id
1 'polypeptide(L)'
;MIVLGIETTCDETAAALVERFEDGRGRILSNVVLSQVSEHAAFGGVVPEIAARAHVETLDLIIDKAMRQADQTYASIDGVAAAAGPGLIGGVIVGLTTAKAIALVQEKPLVAVNHLEAHALTARLTDATPFPYCLFLASGGHTQIVAVHGVGDYVRLGTTMDDAIGEAFDKAAKLLGLGYPGGPQVEKEADRGNATRFALPRPMRGRNDADFSLSGLKTALRLEAEKIAPLSNQDVADLCASFQQAIVEVVLDRLRTGLRMFRTKFGAPTALVAAGGVAANQAIRKVLHRLAFEVGTVLVAPPLELCTDNGAMIAWAGAERLAVGLADPLEFAPRARWPLDQVSGPRPPEPDQILKRS
;
A
#
# COMPACT_ATOMS: atom_id res chain seq x y z
N MET A 1 -1.44 -12.49 21.22
CA MET A 1 -2.71 -12.03 20.61
C MET A 1 -2.73 -12.46 19.16
N ILE A 2 -3.78 -13.20 18.75
CA ILE A 2 -3.96 -13.72 17.38
C ILE A 2 -5.12 -13.00 16.72
N VAL A 3 -4.92 -12.40 15.56
CA VAL A 3 -5.93 -11.64 14.82
C VAL A 3 -6.13 -12.24 13.44
N LEU A 4 -7.40 -12.44 13.05
CA LEU A 4 -7.81 -12.75 11.69
C LEU A 4 -7.93 -11.45 10.90
N GLY A 5 -7.23 -11.33 9.77
CA GLY A 5 -7.31 -10.20 8.85
C GLY A 5 -7.95 -10.57 7.53
N ILE A 6 -8.80 -9.70 7.01
CA ILE A 6 -9.54 -9.87 5.75
C ILE A 6 -9.27 -8.67 4.84
N GLU A 7 -8.83 -8.95 3.61
CA GLU A 7 -8.58 -7.94 2.57
C GLU A 7 -9.41 -8.23 1.32
N THR A 8 -10.18 -7.22 0.85
CA THR A 8 -11.05 -7.31 -0.33
C THR A 8 -11.24 -5.93 -0.99
N THR A 9 -10.27 -5.02 -0.88
CA THR A 9 -10.45 -3.63 -1.33
C THR A 9 -10.29 -3.43 -2.83
N CYS A 10 -9.58 -4.34 -3.52
CA CYS A 10 -9.29 -4.23 -4.96
C CYS A 10 -9.58 -5.53 -5.70
N ASP A 11 -8.55 -6.20 -6.21
CA ASP A 11 -8.66 -7.44 -7.01
C ASP A 11 -7.98 -8.65 -6.34
N GLU A 12 -7.57 -8.52 -5.09
CA GLU A 12 -7.15 -9.63 -4.24
C GLU A 12 -8.22 -9.97 -3.21
N THR A 13 -8.58 -11.25 -3.11
CA THR A 13 -9.33 -11.81 -1.97
C THR A 13 -8.33 -12.46 -1.04
N ALA A 14 -8.15 -11.91 0.16
CA ALA A 14 -7.16 -12.47 1.08
C ALA A 14 -7.65 -12.57 2.52
N ALA A 15 -7.16 -13.61 3.21
CA ALA A 15 -7.31 -13.76 4.65
C ALA A 15 -6.01 -14.30 5.26
N ALA A 16 -5.71 -13.87 6.48
CA ALA A 16 -4.50 -14.27 7.18
C ALA A 16 -4.71 -14.28 8.68
N LEU A 17 -3.89 -15.05 9.39
CA LEU A 17 -3.75 -14.97 10.83
C LEU A 17 -2.35 -14.49 11.19
N VAL A 18 -2.30 -13.49 12.06
CA VAL A 18 -1.04 -12.96 12.59
C VAL A 18 -1.09 -13.00 14.10
N GLU A 19 0.00 -13.46 14.70
CA GLU A 19 0.23 -13.40 16.15
C GLU A 19 1.09 -12.18 16.47
N ARG A 20 0.64 -11.36 17.41
CA ARG A 20 1.41 -10.28 18.01
C ARG A 20 1.81 -10.67 19.42
N PHE A 21 3.12 -10.67 19.68
CA PHE A 21 3.68 -10.94 21.01
C PHE A 21 3.59 -9.70 21.92
N GLU A 22 3.77 -9.92 23.21
CA GLU A 22 3.75 -8.83 24.22
C GLU A 22 4.88 -7.82 23.99
N ASP A 23 6.01 -8.26 23.48
CA ASP A 23 7.16 -7.40 23.15
C ASP A 23 6.98 -6.56 21.85
N GLY A 24 5.82 -6.67 21.21
CA GLY A 24 5.49 -5.93 20.00
C GLY A 24 5.98 -6.55 18.69
N ARG A 25 6.67 -7.70 18.72
CA ARG A 25 7.00 -8.45 17.51
C ARG A 25 5.78 -9.21 16.98
N GLY A 26 5.80 -9.51 15.69
CA GLY A 26 4.74 -10.25 15.03
C GLY A 26 5.22 -11.53 14.37
N ARG A 27 4.28 -12.47 14.17
CA ARG A 27 4.49 -13.70 13.42
C ARG A 27 3.29 -13.97 12.53
N ILE A 28 3.51 -14.17 11.24
CA ILE A 28 2.48 -14.62 10.31
C ILE A 28 2.27 -16.12 10.53
N LEU A 29 1.06 -16.51 10.91
CA LEU A 29 0.66 -17.91 11.06
C LEU A 29 0.14 -18.48 9.75
N SER A 30 -0.58 -17.67 8.99
CA SER A 30 -1.03 -17.98 7.62
C SER A 30 -1.24 -16.69 6.84
N ASN A 31 -1.11 -16.76 5.50
CA ASN A 31 -1.46 -15.66 4.59
C ASN A 31 -1.91 -16.27 3.27
N VAL A 32 -3.21 -16.27 3.02
CA VAL A 32 -3.82 -16.84 1.83
C VAL A 32 -4.34 -15.72 0.96
N VAL A 33 -3.82 -15.64 -0.26
CA VAL A 33 -4.18 -14.62 -1.24
C VAL A 33 -4.66 -15.31 -2.51
N LEU A 34 -5.77 -14.85 -3.04
CA LEU A 34 -6.30 -15.20 -4.36
C LEU A 34 -6.36 -13.92 -5.20
N SER A 35 -5.48 -13.81 -6.19
CA SER A 35 -5.48 -12.68 -7.12
C SER A 35 -6.41 -12.94 -8.30
N GLN A 36 -7.16 -11.92 -8.70
CA GLN A 36 -8.11 -11.93 -9.81
C GLN A 36 -7.50 -11.26 -11.08
N VAL A 37 -6.18 -11.11 -11.14
CA VAL A 37 -5.49 -10.47 -12.27
C VAL A 37 -5.88 -11.11 -13.61
N SER A 38 -6.06 -12.45 -13.66
CA SER A 38 -6.47 -13.18 -14.87
C SER A 38 -7.85 -12.77 -15.37
N GLU A 39 -8.79 -12.55 -14.46
CA GLU A 39 -10.17 -12.13 -14.76
C GLU A 39 -10.23 -10.71 -15.32
N HIS A 40 -9.31 -9.86 -14.87
CA HIS A 40 -9.27 -8.45 -15.23
C HIS A 40 -8.35 -8.15 -16.43
N ALA A 41 -7.44 -9.05 -16.78
CA ALA A 41 -6.45 -8.86 -17.85
C ALA A 41 -7.10 -8.51 -19.21
N ALA A 42 -8.24 -9.13 -19.55
CA ALA A 42 -8.97 -8.87 -20.79
C ALA A 42 -9.53 -7.45 -20.88
N PHE A 43 -9.73 -6.78 -19.75
CA PHE A 43 -10.27 -5.40 -19.66
C PHE A 43 -9.14 -4.36 -19.56
N GLY A 44 -7.91 -4.80 -19.32
CA GLY A 44 -6.75 -3.92 -19.15
C GLY A 44 -6.79 -3.10 -17.86
N GLY A 45 -7.42 -3.62 -16.81
CA GLY A 45 -7.54 -3.02 -15.48
C GLY A 45 -8.72 -3.59 -14.71
N VAL A 46 -8.79 -3.31 -13.40
CA VAL A 46 -9.80 -3.87 -12.50
C VAL A 46 -11.20 -3.39 -12.84
N VAL A 47 -12.16 -4.33 -12.96
CA VAL A 47 -13.58 -4.07 -13.14
C VAL A 47 -14.28 -4.27 -11.79
N PRO A 48 -14.79 -3.21 -11.14
CA PRO A 48 -15.27 -3.26 -9.75
C PRO A 48 -16.37 -4.29 -9.49
N GLU A 49 -17.29 -4.47 -10.45
CA GLU A 49 -18.39 -5.44 -10.30
C GLU A 49 -17.90 -6.88 -10.38
N ILE A 50 -16.96 -7.18 -11.26
CA ILE A 50 -16.34 -8.50 -11.38
C ILE A 50 -15.59 -8.83 -10.08
N ALA A 51 -14.79 -7.87 -9.58
CA ALA A 51 -14.05 -8.03 -8.35
C ALA A 51 -14.98 -8.32 -7.15
N ALA A 52 -16.05 -7.54 -6.99
CA ALA A 52 -16.98 -7.73 -5.89
C ALA A 52 -17.67 -9.11 -5.91
N ARG A 53 -18.05 -9.62 -7.09
CA ARG A 53 -18.62 -10.97 -7.24
C ARG A 53 -17.63 -12.07 -6.89
N ALA A 54 -16.39 -11.96 -7.38
CA ALA A 54 -15.34 -12.94 -7.07
C ALA A 54 -15.04 -12.98 -5.55
N HIS A 55 -15.06 -11.85 -4.86
CA HIS A 55 -14.94 -11.82 -3.40
C HIS A 55 -16.06 -12.59 -2.72
N VAL A 56 -17.31 -12.38 -3.14
CA VAL A 56 -18.47 -13.12 -2.56
C VAL A 56 -18.34 -14.62 -2.78
N GLU A 57 -17.86 -15.06 -3.93
CA GLU A 57 -17.75 -16.47 -4.31
C GLU A 57 -16.61 -17.21 -3.61
N THR A 58 -15.59 -16.48 -3.11
CA THR A 58 -14.34 -17.13 -2.69
C THR A 58 -13.90 -16.83 -1.25
N LEU A 59 -14.43 -15.76 -0.63
CA LEU A 59 -13.90 -15.26 0.65
C LEU A 59 -14.03 -16.28 1.79
N ASP A 60 -15.14 -17.01 1.88
CA ASP A 60 -15.35 -18.04 2.91
C ASP A 60 -14.32 -19.17 2.81
N LEU A 61 -14.04 -19.62 1.58
CA LEU A 61 -13.02 -20.64 1.30
C LEU A 61 -11.61 -20.16 1.65
N ILE A 62 -11.31 -18.89 1.39
CA ILE A 62 -10.02 -18.28 1.70
C ILE A 62 -9.84 -18.15 3.21
N ILE A 63 -10.87 -17.75 3.95
CA ILE A 63 -10.86 -17.67 5.42
C ILE A 63 -10.66 -19.07 6.01
N ASP A 64 -11.46 -20.07 5.58
CA ASP A 64 -11.33 -21.45 6.06
C ASP A 64 -9.92 -22.00 5.81
N LYS A 65 -9.35 -21.77 4.62
CA LYS A 65 -7.99 -22.17 4.31
C LYS A 65 -6.96 -21.48 5.20
N ALA A 66 -7.11 -20.18 5.47
CA ALA A 66 -6.22 -19.44 6.36
C ALA A 66 -6.27 -19.98 7.80
N MET A 67 -7.47 -20.24 8.33
CA MET A 67 -7.67 -20.81 9.65
C MET A 67 -7.02 -22.20 9.78
N ARG A 68 -7.22 -23.08 8.79
CA ARG A 68 -6.59 -24.42 8.77
C ARG A 68 -5.09 -24.37 8.67
N GLN A 69 -4.52 -23.50 7.81
CA GLN A 69 -3.07 -23.35 7.66
C GLN A 69 -2.40 -22.85 8.94
N ALA A 70 -3.10 -22.02 9.71
CA ALA A 70 -2.64 -21.51 10.99
C ALA A 70 -2.85 -22.49 12.15
N ASP A 71 -3.55 -23.62 11.92
CA ASP A 71 -4.00 -24.55 12.96
C ASP A 71 -4.76 -23.82 14.09
N GLN A 72 -5.68 -22.93 13.69
CA GLN A 72 -6.49 -22.12 14.60
C GLN A 72 -7.98 -22.38 14.43
N THR A 73 -8.73 -22.12 15.50
CA THR A 73 -10.19 -22.10 15.52
C THR A 73 -10.71 -20.69 15.77
N TYR A 74 -11.97 -20.41 15.47
CA TYR A 74 -12.57 -19.11 15.80
C TYR A 74 -12.57 -18.78 17.29
N ALA A 75 -12.54 -19.81 18.17
CA ALA A 75 -12.44 -19.60 19.61
C ALA A 75 -11.07 -19.10 20.05
N SER A 76 -9.99 -19.50 19.33
CA SER A 76 -8.61 -19.17 19.68
C SER A 76 -8.11 -17.81 19.20
N ILE A 77 -8.84 -17.13 18.30
CA ILE A 77 -8.49 -15.78 17.87
C ILE A 77 -8.94 -14.75 18.90
N ASP A 78 -8.20 -13.64 19.01
CA ASP A 78 -8.46 -12.55 19.96
C ASP A 78 -9.20 -11.38 19.32
N GLY A 79 -9.27 -11.31 17.98
CA GLY A 79 -9.95 -10.25 17.25
C GLY A 79 -10.08 -10.53 15.77
N VAL A 80 -10.97 -9.78 15.12
CA VAL A 80 -11.21 -9.82 13.68
C VAL A 80 -10.96 -8.43 13.09
N ALA A 81 -10.10 -8.35 12.10
CA ALA A 81 -9.78 -7.14 11.38
C ALA A 81 -10.21 -7.26 9.91
N ALA A 82 -10.75 -6.20 9.35
CA ALA A 82 -11.02 -6.15 7.91
C ALA A 82 -10.68 -4.79 7.34
N ALA A 83 -10.20 -4.77 6.10
CA ALA A 83 -10.07 -3.53 5.35
C ALA A 83 -11.45 -2.89 5.16
N ALA A 84 -11.63 -1.71 5.74
CA ALA A 84 -12.88 -0.96 5.69
C ALA A 84 -12.82 0.23 4.72
N GLY A 85 -11.72 0.34 3.97
CA GLY A 85 -11.39 1.35 2.97
C GLY A 85 -10.00 1.96 3.18
N PRO A 86 -9.54 2.82 2.25
CA PRO A 86 -10.17 3.11 0.96
C PRO A 86 -10.13 1.91 0.02
N GLY A 87 -11.02 1.90 -1.01
CA GLY A 87 -11.04 0.84 -2.00
C GLY A 87 -12.33 0.80 -2.82
N LEU A 88 -12.47 -0.22 -3.65
CA LEU A 88 -13.68 -0.48 -4.41
C LEU A 88 -14.81 -0.85 -3.46
N ILE A 89 -15.82 0.00 -3.38
CA ILE A 89 -16.85 -0.07 -2.33
C ILE A 89 -17.56 -1.44 -2.26
N GLY A 90 -17.78 -2.09 -3.40
CA GLY A 90 -18.39 -3.43 -3.46
C GLY A 90 -17.55 -4.47 -2.73
N GLY A 91 -16.25 -4.53 -3.01
CA GLY A 91 -15.32 -5.44 -2.34
C GLY A 91 -15.20 -5.12 -0.85
N VAL A 92 -15.01 -3.83 -0.50
CA VAL A 92 -14.95 -3.40 0.91
C VAL A 92 -16.17 -3.85 1.71
N ILE A 93 -17.38 -3.74 1.13
CA ILE A 93 -18.61 -4.21 1.79
C ILE A 93 -18.54 -5.70 2.08
N VAL A 94 -18.08 -6.51 1.12
CA VAL A 94 -18.01 -7.98 1.26
C VAL A 94 -17.10 -8.36 2.44
N GLY A 95 -15.85 -7.88 2.46
CA GLY A 95 -14.91 -8.22 3.52
C GLY A 95 -15.33 -7.72 4.90
N LEU A 96 -15.75 -6.45 4.98
CA LEU A 96 -16.14 -5.85 6.25
C LEU A 96 -17.40 -6.49 6.82
N THR A 97 -18.40 -6.83 5.99
CA THR A 97 -19.64 -7.50 6.46
C THR A 97 -19.35 -8.91 6.96
N THR A 98 -18.48 -9.64 6.27
CA THR A 98 -18.03 -10.97 6.69
C THR A 98 -17.29 -10.89 8.04
N ALA A 99 -16.38 -9.93 8.21
CA ALA A 99 -15.68 -9.70 9.48
C ALA A 99 -16.63 -9.38 10.63
N LYS A 100 -17.63 -8.52 10.40
CA LYS A 100 -18.66 -8.20 11.39
C LYS A 100 -19.45 -9.42 11.81
N ALA A 101 -19.85 -10.27 10.86
CA ALA A 101 -20.58 -11.49 11.16
C ALA A 101 -19.75 -12.44 12.04
N ILE A 102 -18.46 -12.62 11.72
CA ILE A 102 -17.55 -13.45 12.53
C ILE A 102 -17.36 -12.84 13.92
N ALA A 103 -17.07 -11.53 14.00
CA ALA A 103 -16.86 -10.81 15.26
C ALA A 103 -18.11 -10.91 16.17
N LEU A 104 -19.31 -10.74 15.61
CA LEU A 104 -20.57 -10.83 16.34
C LEU A 104 -20.82 -12.24 16.89
N VAL A 105 -20.69 -13.27 16.04
CA VAL A 105 -20.99 -14.66 16.44
C VAL A 105 -19.98 -15.20 17.43
N GLN A 106 -18.71 -14.76 17.31
CA GLN A 106 -17.61 -15.21 18.17
C GLN A 106 -17.37 -14.30 19.39
N GLU A 107 -18.18 -13.25 19.55
CA GLU A 107 -18.04 -12.25 20.62
C GLU A 107 -16.62 -11.68 20.70
N LYS A 108 -16.01 -11.40 19.54
CA LYS A 108 -14.65 -10.87 19.42
C LYS A 108 -14.66 -9.39 19.01
N PRO A 109 -13.66 -8.60 19.43
CA PRO A 109 -13.52 -7.23 18.95
C PRO A 109 -13.35 -7.17 17.44
N LEU A 110 -14.02 -6.22 16.81
CA LEU A 110 -13.86 -5.86 15.40
C LEU A 110 -12.87 -4.71 15.27
N VAL A 111 -11.99 -4.77 14.28
CA VAL A 111 -11.15 -3.65 13.87
C VAL A 111 -11.39 -3.32 12.40
N ALA A 112 -11.93 -2.15 12.14
CA ALA A 112 -12.09 -1.59 10.80
C ALA A 112 -10.78 -0.91 10.40
N VAL A 113 -9.96 -1.60 9.60
CA VAL A 113 -8.62 -1.16 9.24
C VAL A 113 -8.68 -0.25 8.01
N ASN A 114 -7.95 0.85 8.06
CA ASN A 114 -7.62 1.60 6.86
C ASN A 114 -6.57 0.84 6.05
N HIS A 115 -6.86 0.53 4.79
CA HIS A 115 -5.97 -0.23 3.90
C HIS A 115 -4.56 0.38 3.79
N LEU A 116 -4.45 1.72 3.75
CA LEU A 116 -3.16 2.40 3.69
C LEU A 116 -2.41 2.35 5.02
N GLU A 117 -3.13 2.31 6.17
CA GLU A 117 -2.54 2.06 7.48
C GLU A 117 -1.93 0.65 7.55
N ALA A 118 -2.60 -0.34 6.97
CA ALA A 118 -2.07 -1.69 6.91
C ALA A 118 -0.73 -1.76 6.16
N HIS A 119 -0.64 -1.14 5.00
CA HIS A 119 0.63 -0.99 4.30
C HIS A 119 1.67 -0.21 5.12
N ALA A 120 1.24 0.86 5.79
CA ALA A 120 2.16 1.67 6.59
C ALA A 120 2.78 0.87 7.74
N LEU A 121 2.01 0.00 8.40
CA LEU A 121 2.45 -0.76 9.57
C LEU A 121 3.17 -2.07 9.23
N THR A 122 3.17 -2.52 7.97
CA THR A 122 3.79 -3.80 7.56
C THR A 122 5.28 -3.87 7.91
N ALA A 123 6.03 -2.77 7.81
CA ALA A 123 7.45 -2.72 8.20
C ALA A 123 7.68 -3.03 9.70
N ARG A 124 6.67 -2.85 10.53
CA ARG A 124 6.73 -3.23 11.95
C ARG A 124 6.56 -4.74 12.15
N LEU A 125 5.77 -5.37 11.30
CA LEU A 125 5.64 -6.84 11.30
C LEU A 125 6.93 -7.52 10.85
N THR A 126 7.55 -7.02 9.77
CA THR A 126 8.71 -7.68 9.15
C THR A 126 10.03 -7.35 9.83
N ASP A 127 10.23 -6.10 10.23
CA ASP A 127 11.53 -5.55 10.68
C ASP A 127 11.46 -4.91 12.06
N ALA A 128 10.32 -5.02 12.77
CA ALA A 128 10.09 -4.37 14.06
C ALA A 128 10.45 -2.86 14.05
N THR A 129 10.25 -2.19 12.92
CA THR A 129 10.66 -0.79 12.69
C THR A 129 10.07 0.13 13.75
N PRO A 130 10.88 0.86 14.55
CA PRO A 130 10.37 1.75 15.56
C PRO A 130 9.80 3.05 14.97
N PHE A 131 8.83 3.65 15.63
CA PHE A 131 8.34 4.99 15.30
C PHE A 131 9.36 6.08 15.76
N PRO A 132 9.36 7.29 15.16
CA PRO A 132 8.68 7.65 13.94
C PRO A 132 9.51 7.30 12.70
N TYR A 133 8.87 6.93 11.58
CA TYR A 133 9.54 6.67 10.30
C TYR A 133 8.85 7.41 9.14
N CYS A 134 9.61 7.62 8.05
CA CYS A 134 9.09 8.18 6.82
C CYS A 134 8.66 7.05 5.88
N LEU A 135 7.39 7.02 5.51
CA LEU A 135 6.83 6.05 4.57
C LEU A 135 6.75 6.65 3.17
N PHE A 136 7.27 5.93 2.18
CA PHE A 136 6.95 6.07 0.77
C PHE A 136 5.98 4.95 0.38
N LEU A 137 4.70 5.29 0.25
CA LEU A 137 3.65 4.38 -0.21
C LEU A 137 3.42 4.60 -1.70
N ALA A 138 3.70 3.57 -2.52
CA ALA A 138 3.54 3.64 -3.95
C ALA A 138 2.93 2.33 -4.48
N SER A 139 1.67 2.40 -4.90
CA SER A 139 0.88 1.27 -5.43
C SER A 139 0.20 1.62 -6.76
N GLY A 140 -0.67 0.75 -7.25
CA GLY A 140 -1.52 1.02 -8.41
C GLY A 140 -2.40 2.26 -8.25
N GLY A 141 -3.01 2.43 -7.07
CA GLY A 141 -3.97 3.52 -6.81
C GLY A 141 -3.44 4.66 -5.94
N HIS A 142 -2.29 4.50 -5.29
CA HIS A 142 -1.79 5.47 -4.32
C HIS A 142 -0.31 5.81 -4.52
N THR A 143 0.02 7.09 -4.36
CA THR A 143 1.40 7.57 -4.25
C THR A 143 1.43 8.66 -3.18
N GLN A 144 2.07 8.34 -2.04
CA GLN A 144 2.11 9.24 -0.88
C GLN A 144 3.47 9.18 -0.16
N ILE A 145 3.84 10.31 0.45
CA ILE A 145 4.92 10.40 1.43
C ILE A 145 4.25 10.75 2.77
N VAL A 146 4.45 9.90 3.77
CA VAL A 146 3.75 10.00 5.05
C VAL A 146 4.75 9.92 6.20
N ALA A 147 4.60 10.78 7.19
CA ALA A 147 5.23 10.62 8.49
C ALA A 147 4.34 9.71 9.35
N VAL A 148 4.90 8.60 9.80
CA VAL A 148 4.24 7.60 10.66
C VAL A 148 4.78 7.74 12.06
N HIS A 149 3.96 8.30 12.96
CA HIS A 149 4.34 8.59 14.34
C HIS A 149 3.95 7.50 15.32
N GLY A 150 2.85 6.82 15.01
CA GLY A 150 2.27 5.79 15.84
C GLY A 150 1.09 5.14 15.13
N VAL A 151 0.48 4.17 15.79
CA VAL A 151 -0.77 3.57 15.33
C VAL A 151 -1.86 4.63 15.35
N GLY A 152 -2.48 4.90 14.18
CA GLY A 152 -3.49 5.95 14.04
C GLY A 152 -2.95 7.39 14.07
N ASP A 153 -1.63 7.59 14.01
CA ASP A 153 -1.00 8.93 13.99
C ASP A 153 -0.12 9.10 12.74
N TYR A 154 -0.72 9.69 11.71
CA TYR A 154 -0.15 9.85 10.38
C TYR A 154 -0.21 11.29 9.91
N VAL A 155 0.88 11.79 9.34
CA VAL A 155 0.93 13.11 8.70
C VAL A 155 1.33 12.97 7.24
N ARG A 156 0.45 13.28 6.34
CA ARG A 156 0.71 13.29 4.90
C ARG A 156 1.63 14.46 4.55
N LEU A 157 2.82 14.18 4.05
CA LEU A 157 3.82 15.16 3.62
C LEU A 157 3.72 15.47 2.15
N GLY A 158 3.25 14.52 1.33
CA GLY A 158 3.02 14.66 -0.10
C GLY A 158 2.12 13.56 -0.63
N THR A 159 1.44 13.83 -1.74
CA THR A 159 0.53 12.90 -2.41
C THR A 159 0.53 13.16 -3.92
N THR A 160 0.08 12.17 -4.70
CA THR A 160 -0.19 12.47 -6.11
C THR A 160 -1.46 13.32 -6.26
N MET A 161 -1.42 14.27 -7.20
CA MET A 161 -2.54 15.13 -7.54
C MET A 161 -3.38 14.55 -8.69
N ASP A 162 -2.83 13.56 -9.39
CA ASP A 162 -3.48 12.92 -10.54
C ASP A 162 -3.14 11.40 -10.53
N ASP A 163 -2.44 10.87 -11.53
CA ASP A 163 -2.12 9.45 -11.61
C ASP A 163 -1.18 9.00 -10.47
N ALA A 164 -1.43 7.85 -9.89
CA ALA A 164 -0.45 7.16 -9.05
C ALA A 164 0.71 6.61 -9.90
N ILE A 165 1.87 6.30 -9.27
CA ILE A 165 3.04 5.79 -10.01
C ILE A 165 2.71 4.46 -10.71
N GLY A 166 2.04 3.51 -10.03
CA GLY A 166 1.65 2.24 -10.62
C GLY A 166 0.70 2.44 -11.80
N GLU A 167 -0.31 3.28 -11.64
CA GLU A 167 -1.23 3.65 -12.71
C GLU A 167 -0.51 4.30 -13.91
N ALA A 168 0.52 5.12 -13.65
CA ALA A 168 1.33 5.72 -14.72
C ALA A 168 2.11 4.66 -15.51
N PHE A 169 2.66 3.65 -14.83
CA PHE A 169 3.29 2.49 -15.47
C PHE A 169 2.29 1.67 -16.29
N ASP A 170 1.10 1.38 -15.77
CA ASP A 170 0.06 0.62 -16.47
C ASP A 170 -0.41 1.36 -17.74
N LYS A 171 -0.61 2.67 -17.63
CA LYS A 171 -0.97 3.52 -18.77
C LYS A 171 0.13 3.60 -19.81
N ALA A 172 1.41 3.63 -19.40
CA ALA A 172 2.55 3.60 -20.32
C ALA A 172 2.65 2.25 -21.04
N ALA A 173 2.51 1.13 -20.31
CA ALA A 173 2.49 -0.21 -20.88
C ALA A 173 1.38 -0.38 -21.92
N LYS A 174 0.16 0.03 -21.58
CA LYS A 174 -1.00 -0.01 -22.50
C LYS A 174 -0.75 0.83 -23.76
N LEU A 175 -0.15 2.01 -23.62
CA LEU A 175 0.20 2.88 -24.74
C LEU A 175 1.20 2.21 -25.70
N LEU A 176 2.17 1.48 -25.15
CA LEU A 176 3.25 0.84 -25.92
C LEU A 176 2.92 -0.59 -26.34
N GLY A 177 1.67 -1.07 -26.11
CA GLY A 177 1.24 -2.42 -26.51
C GLY A 177 1.82 -3.53 -25.65
N LEU A 178 2.30 -3.21 -24.44
CA LEU A 178 2.79 -4.17 -23.46
C LEU A 178 1.62 -4.69 -22.59
N GLY A 179 1.76 -5.87 -22.02
CA GLY A 179 0.71 -6.52 -21.23
C GLY A 179 0.41 -5.83 -19.88
N TYR A 180 -0.53 -6.43 -19.15
CA TYR A 180 -0.88 -6.06 -17.76
C TYR A 180 -0.42 -7.17 -16.80
N PRO A 181 0.07 -6.83 -15.59
CA PRO A 181 0.33 -5.49 -15.04
C PRO A 181 1.50 -4.78 -15.72
N GLY A 182 1.37 -3.45 -15.91
CA GLY A 182 2.28 -2.68 -16.74
C GLY A 182 3.65 -2.42 -16.13
N GLY A 183 3.74 -2.28 -14.80
CA GLY A 183 5.01 -2.00 -14.12
C GLY A 183 6.12 -2.98 -14.46
N PRO A 184 5.95 -4.29 -14.25
CA PRO A 184 6.96 -5.31 -14.61
C PRO A 184 7.30 -5.34 -16.10
N GLN A 185 6.31 -5.09 -16.98
CA GLN A 185 6.54 -5.10 -18.43
C GLN A 185 7.40 -3.91 -18.87
N VAL A 186 7.09 -2.71 -18.37
CA VAL A 186 7.90 -1.51 -18.65
C VAL A 186 9.32 -1.68 -18.09
N GLU A 187 9.49 -2.20 -16.88
CA GLU A 187 10.80 -2.47 -16.29
C GLU A 187 11.62 -3.42 -17.14
N LYS A 188 11.04 -4.55 -17.56
CA LYS A 188 11.70 -5.54 -18.43
C LYS A 188 12.15 -4.95 -19.76
N GLU A 189 11.32 -4.13 -20.41
CA GLU A 189 11.69 -3.46 -21.63
C GLU A 189 12.76 -2.40 -21.41
N ALA A 190 12.67 -1.64 -20.30
CA ALA A 190 13.62 -0.60 -19.94
C ALA A 190 15.05 -1.12 -19.74
N ASP A 191 15.23 -2.36 -19.29
CA ASP A 191 16.55 -2.98 -19.06
C ASP A 191 17.43 -3.03 -20.31
N ARG A 192 16.82 -3.08 -21.51
CA ARG A 192 17.53 -3.11 -22.81
C ARG A 192 17.48 -1.78 -23.58
N GLY A 193 16.84 -0.76 -22.97
CA GLY A 193 16.62 0.53 -23.60
C GLY A 193 17.65 1.59 -23.21
N ASN A 194 17.72 2.64 -24.04
CA ASN A 194 18.52 3.82 -23.76
C ASN A 194 17.66 4.90 -23.06
N ALA A 195 17.88 5.09 -21.75
CA ALA A 195 17.14 6.04 -20.92
C ALA A 195 17.37 7.52 -21.29
N THR A 196 18.36 7.84 -22.11
CA THR A 196 18.69 9.22 -22.50
C THR A 196 18.18 9.61 -23.89
N ARG A 197 17.57 8.67 -24.62
CA ARG A 197 17.13 8.91 -26.00
C ARG A 197 15.97 9.92 -26.07
N PHE A 198 15.02 9.84 -25.13
CA PHE A 198 13.87 10.74 -25.09
C PHE A 198 13.91 11.66 -23.88
N ALA A 199 13.90 12.97 -24.12
CA ALA A 199 13.93 13.99 -23.09
C ALA A 199 12.52 14.21 -22.48
N LEU A 200 11.99 13.18 -21.78
CA LEU A 200 10.69 13.29 -21.12
C LEU A 200 10.73 14.28 -19.95
N PRO A 201 9.62 14.95 -19.62
CA PRO A 201 9.58 15.90 -18.49
C PRO A 201 9.78 15.21 -17.13
N ARG A 202 10.18 16.01 -16.13
CA ARG A 202 10.25 15.61 -14.71
C ARG A 202 9.26 16.46 -13.93
N PRO A 203 7.98 16.07 -13.92
CA PRO A 203 6.95 16.89 -13.28
C PRO A 203 7.25 17.15 -11.81
N MET A 204 6.86 18.32 -11.32
CA MET A 204 7.01 18.77 -9.92
C MET A 204 8.45 18.92 -9.41
N ARG A 205 9.47 18.58 -10.20
CA ARG A 205 10.89 18.68 -9.78
C ARG A 205 11.23 20.10 -9.34
N GLY A 206 11.91 20.21 -8.18
CA GLY A 206 12.37 21.49 -7.63
C GLY A 206 11.31 22.27 -6.85
N ARG A 207 10.07 21.79 -6.72
CA ARG A 207 9.05 22.43 -5.88
C ARG A 207 9.34 22.22 -4.39
N ASN A 208 8.83 23.14 -3.56
CA ASN A 208 9.01 23.09 -2.10
C ASN A 208 8.03 22.12 -1.39
N ASP A 209 6.91 21.77 -2.02
CA ASP A 209 6.03 20.68 -1.58
C ASP A 209 6.59 19.32 -2.01
N ALA A 210 6.04 18.23 -1.46
CA ALA A 210 6.45 16.87 -1.79
C ALA A 210 5.39 16.12 -2.63
N ASP A 211 4.49 16.85 -3.28
CA ASP A 211 3.44 16.27 -4.11
C ASP A 211 3.97 15.75 -5.45
N PHE A 212 3.22 14.81 -6.03
CA PHE A 212 3.48 14.21 -7.35
C PHE A 212 2.42 14.63 -8.36
N SER A 213 2.79 14.59 -9.65
CA SER A 213 1.87 14.69 -10.77
C SER A 213 2.50 13.94 -11.94
N LEU A 214 1.81 12.96 -12.51
CA LEU A 214 2.37 12.04 -13.52
C LEU A 214 1.56 11.98 -14.81
N SER A 215 0.35 12.52 -14.84
CA SER A 215 -0.53 12.51 -16.03
C SER A 215 0.12 13.21 -17.25
N GLY A 216 0.86 14.28 -17.00
CA GLY A 216 1.62 14.99 -18.04
C GLY A 216 2.76 14.17 -18.64
N LEU A 217 3.37 13.29 -17.85
CA LEU A 217 4.45 12.40 -18.32
C LEU A 217 3.92 11.36 -19.32
N LYS A 218 2.71 10.79 -19.07
CA LYS A 218 2.04 9.91 -20.01
C LYS A 218 1.79 10.62 -21.35
N THR A 219 1.31 11.86 -21.32
CA THR A 219 1.06 12.64 -22.53
C THR A 219 2.35 12.89 -23.31
N ALA A 220 3.45 13.22 -22.63
CA ALA A 220 4.76 13.39 -23.26
C ALA A 220 5.26 12.08 -23.92
N LEU A 221 5.12 10.94 -23.20
CA LEU A 221 5.47 9.63 -23.74
C LEU A 221 4.71 9.32 -25.04
N ARG A 222 3.38 9.58 -25.04
CA ARG A 222 2.53 9.39 -26.23
C ARG A 222 3.00 10.23 -27.41
N LEU A 223 3.27 11.51 -27.18
CA LEU A 223 3.74 12.41 -28.24
C LEU A 223 5.09 11.99 -28.83
N GLU A 224 6.02 11.51 -28.00
CA GLU A 224 7.31 10.97 -28.51
C GLU A 224 7.11 9.69 -29.31
N ALA A 225 6.25 8.77 -28.86
CA ALA A 225 5.93 7.55 -29.60
C ALA A 225 5.26 7.83 -30.97
N GLU A 226 4.33 8.80 -31.02
CA GLU A 226 3.64 9.20 -32.27
C GLU A 226 4.60 9.79 -33.31
N LYS A 227 5.64 10.53 -32.89
CA LYS A 227 6.62 11.15 -33.81
C LYS A 227 7.45 10.11 -34.59
N ILE A 228 7.65 8.93 -34.01
CA ILE A 228 8.54 7.91 -34.57
C ILE A 228 7.80 6.64 -35.05
N ALA A 229 6.46 6.69 -35.03
CA ALA A 229 5.64 5.55 -35.47
C ALA A 229 5.88 5.22 -36.96
N PRO A 230 5.88 3.92 -37.35
CA PRO A 230 5.62 2.73 -36.50
C PRO A 230 6.82 2.38 -35.63
N LEU A 231 6.54 1.99 -34.35
CA LEU A 231 7.56 1.68 -33.38
C LEU A 231 8.28 0.35 -33.66
N SER A 232 9.61 0.35 -33.66
CA SER A 232 10.42 -0.86 -33.57
C SER A 232 10.49 -1.35 -32.09
N ASN A 233 10.92 -2.61 -31.90
CA ASN A 233 11.16 -3.13 -30.53
C ASN A 233 12.20 -2.31 -29.78
N GLN A 234 13.20 -1.73 -30.45
CA GLN A 234 14.19 -0.85 -29.79
C GLN A 234 13.58 0.50 -29.40
N ASP A 235 12.67 1.04 -30.19
CA ASP A 235 11.96 2.27 -29.86
C ASP A 235 11.12 2.10 -28.59
N VAL A 236 10.41 0.96 -28.47
CA VAL A 236 9.64 0.60 -27.28
C VAL A 236 10.55 0.49 -26.06
N ALA A 237 11.69 -0.20 -26.18
CA ALA A 237 12.66 -0.34 -25.09
C ALA A 237 13.20 1.02 -24.62
N ASP A 238 13.58 1.91 -25.55
CA ASP A 238 14.11 3.23 -25.24
C ASP A 238 13.06 4.17 -24.64
N LEU A 239 11.79 4.08 -25.10
CA LEU A 239 10.67 4.80 -24.51
C LEU A 239 10.41 4.34 -23.08
N CYS A 240 10.41 3.02 -22.81
CA CYS A 240 10.28 2.45 -21.48
C CYS A 240 11.42 2.90 -20.55
N ALA A 241 12.67 2.83 -21.03
CA ALA A 241 13.84 3.24 -20.25
C ALA A 241 13.79 4.75 -19.90
N SER A 242 13.45 5.59 -20.88
CA SER A 242 13.33 7.05 -20.67
C SER A 242 12.18 7.39 -19.73
N PHE A 243 11.05 6.67 -19.82
CA PHE A 243 9.91 6.83 -18.93
C PHE A 243 10.25 6.41 -17.50
N GLN A 244 10.81 5.22 -17.31
CA GLN A 244 11.24 4.75 -16.00
C GLN A 244 12.26 5.69 -15.35
N GLN A 245 13.24 6.16 -16.13
CA GLN A 245 14.24 7.13 -15.63
C GLN A 245 13.57 8.44 -15.17
N ALA A 246 12.56 8.93 -15.89
CA ALA A 246 11.82 10.12 -15.49
C ALA A 246 11.08 9.92 -14.17
N ILE A 247 10.41 8.78 -13.97
CA ILE A 247 9.75 8.41 -12.71
C ILE A 247 10.77 8.35 -11.57
N VAL A 248 11.90 7.66 -11.77
CA VAL A 248 12.98 7.51 -10.77
C VAL A 248 13.50 8.87 -10.29
N GLU A 249 13.73 9.80 -11.21
CA GLU A 249 14.21 11.15 -10.88
C GLU A 249 13.15 11.99 -10.15
N VAL A 250 11.87 11.85 -10.51
CA VAL A 250 10.77 12.50 -9.81
C VAL A 250 10.65 11.94 -8.38
N VAL A 251 10.68 10.61 -8.22
CA VAL A 251 10.63 9.96 -6.91
C VAL A 251 11.76 10.45 -6.02
N LEU A 252 13.00 10.48 -6.54
CA LEU A 252 14.17 10.96 -5.79
C LEU A 252 13.99 12.40 -5.31
N ASP A 253 13.54 13.29 -6.18
CA ASP A 253 13.38 14.71 -5.87
C ASP A 253 12.27 14.95 -4.84
N ARG A 254 11.11 14.30 -5.02
CA ARG A 254 9.98 14.43 -4.10
C ARG A 254 10.28 13.84 -2.73
N LEU A 255 10.93 12.67 -2.69
CA LEU A 255 11.33 12.06 -1.41
C LEU A 255 12.39 12.89 -0.67
N ARG A 256 13.36 13.50 -1.35
CA ARG A 256 14.29 14.44 -0.71
C ARG A 256 13.54 15.59 -0.06
N THR A 257 12.55 16.13 -0.74
CA THR A 257 11.72 17.21 -0.19
C THR A 257 10.88 16.71 0.99
N GLY A 258 10.22 15.56 0.89
CA GLY A 258 9.43 14.95 1.97
C GLY A 258 10.28 14.64 3.21
N LEU A 259 11.47 14.06 3.03
CA LEU A 259 12.40 13.79 4.14
C LEU A 259 12.92 15.07 4.81
N ARG A 260 13.13 16.13 4.05
CA ARG A 260 13.46 17.46 4.62
C ARG A 260 12.30 17.99 5.46
N MET A 261 11.05 17.92 4.96
CA MET A 261 9.85 18.31 5.70
C MET A 261 9.68 17.46 6.96
N PHE A 262 9.89 16.15 6.85
CA PHE A 262 9.87 15.22 7.98
C PHE A 262 10.86 15.68 9.06
N ARG A 263 12.12 15.87 8.69
CA ARG A 263 13.19 16.27 9.64
C ARG A 263 12.91 17.59 10.32
N THR A 264 12.39 18.56 9.59
CA THR A 264 12.06 19.88 10.16
C THR A 264 10.97 19.79 11.22
N LYS A 265 10.00 18.89 11.04
CA LYS A 265 8.84 18.79 11.92
C LYS A 265 9.02 17.74 13.04
N PHE A 266 9.72 16.64 12.78
CA PHE A 266 9.75 15.46 13.63
C PHE A 266 11.14 14.95 14.01
N GLY A 267 12.21 15.61 13.55
CA GLY A 267 13.57 15.12 13.73
C GLY A 267 13.95 14.03 12.70
N ALA A 268 15.00 13.26 13.00
CA ALA A 268 15.45 12.21 12.10
C ALA A 268 14.48 11.02 12.09
N PRO A 269 14.08 10.51 10.91
CA PRO A 269 13.29 9.28 10.85
C PRO A 269 14.16 8.07 11.25
N THR A 270 13.56 7.10 11.93
CA THR A 270 14.20 5.83 12.28
C THR A 270 14.49 4.98 11.04
N ALA A 271 13.64 5.09 10.02
CA ALA A 271 13.77 4.43 8.73
C ALA A 271 13.11 5.24 7.59
N LEU A 272 13.54 5.00 6.37
CA LEU A 272 12.75 5.21 5.16
C LEU A 272 12.07 3.89 4.83
N VAL A 273 10.75 3.83 4.96
CA VAL A 273 9.96 2.64 4.64
C VAL A 273 9.40 2.76 3.23
N ALA A 274 9.53 1.72 2.42
CA ALA A 274 8.91 1.64 1.10
C ALA A 274 7.84 0.55 1.08
N ALA A 275 6.59 0.90 0.78
CA ALA A 275 5.47 -0.02 0.73
C ALA A 275 4.65 0.15 -0.56
N GLY A 276 3.87 -0.86 -0.90
CA GLY A 276 3.11 -0.95 -2.15
C GLY A 276 3.89 -1.58 -3.29
N GLY A 277 3.17 -2.11 -4.30
CA GLY A 277 3.76 -2.91 -5.37
C GLY A 277 4.84 -2.22 -6.21
N VAL A 278 4.81 -0.88 -6.29
CA VAL A 278 5.85 -0.10 -7.01
C VAL A 278 7.22 -0.21 -6.34
N ALA A 279 7.28 -0.49 -5.03
CA ALA A 279 8.54 -0.74 -4.32
C ALA A 279 9.30 -1.99 -4.81
N ALA A 280 8.65 -2.85 -5.61
CA ALA A 280 9.29 -3.98 -6.29
C ALA A 280 10.22 -3.55 -7.44
N ASN A 281 9.96 -2.40 -8.10
CA ASN A 281 10.76 -1.91 -9.21
C ASN A 281 12.20 -1.67 -8.78
N GLN A 282 13.16 -2.34 -9.44
CA GLN A 282 14.57 -2.34 -9.05
C GLN A 282 15.24 -0.97 -9.24
N ALA A 283 14.84 -0.22 -10.28
CA ALA A 283 15.40 1.11 -10.52
C ALA A 283 14.97 2.09 -9.41
N ILE A 284 13.69 2.02 -8.98
CA ILE A 284 13.18 2.79 -7.85
C ILE A 284 13.88 2.33 -6.57
N ARG A 285 13.97 1.03 -6.31
CA ARG A 285 14.61 0.48 -5.09
C ARG A 285 16.07 0.92 -4.95
N LYS A 286 16.86 0.93 -6.05
CA LYS A 286 18.25 1.43 -6.04
C LYS A 286 18.33 2.89 -5.59
N VAL A 287 17.41 3.73 -6.04
CA VAL A 287 17.37 5.15 -5.66
C VAL A 287 16.97 5.34 -4.21
N LEU A 288 16.01 4.52 -3.71
CA LEU A 288 15.61 4.55 -2.30
C LEU A 288 16.76 4.15 -1.37
N HIS A 289 17.53 3.10 -1.70
CA HIS A 289 18.72 2.71 -0.96
C HIS A 289 19.75 3.84 -0.89
N ARG A 290 20.06 4.45 -2.05
CA ARG A 290 20.99 5.57 -2.11
C ARG A 290 20.50 6.74 -1.26
N LEU A 291 19.22 7.09 -1.36
CA LEU A 291 18.63 8.19 -0.61
C LEU A 291 18.67 7.94 0.90
N ALA A 292 18.32 6.74 1.35
CA ALA A 292 18.39 6.37 2.77
C ALA A 292 19.82 6.53 3.30
N PHE A 293 20.82 6.07 2.56
CA PHE A 293 22.24 6.26 2.90
C PHE A 293 22.63 7.74 2.95
N GLU A 294 22.26 8.54 1.93
CA GLU A 294 22.54 9.99 1.87
C GLU A 294 21.99 10.76 3.08
N VAL A 295 20.83 10.35 3.59
CA VAL A 295 20.20 11.03 4.74
C VAL A 295 20.53 10.37 6.09
N GLY A 296 21.40 9.36 6.12
CA GLY A 296 21.84 8.69 7.34
C GLY A 296 20.73 7.88 8.04
N THR A 297 19.87 7.22 7.25
CA THR A 297 18.84 6.29 7.75
C THR A 297 18.93 4.96 7.01
N VAL A 298 18.11 3.98 7.41
CA VAL A 298 18.02 2.69 6.74
C VAL A 298 16.80 2.64 5.83
N LEU A 299 16.91 1.92 4.70
CA LEU A 299 15.75 1.56 3.90
C LEU A 299 15.17 0.26 4.44
N VAL A 300 13.90 0.28 4.80
CA VAL A 300 13.09 -0.90 5.12
C VAL A 300 12.08 -1.09 3.99
N ALA A 301 12.13 -2.25 3.35
CA ALA A 301 11.18 -2.62 2.32
C ALA A 301 10.74 -4.07 2.59
N PRO A 302 9.49 -4.28 3.02
CA PRO A 302 8.97 -5.62 3.27
C PRO A 302 9.18 -6.57 2.08
N PRO A 303 9.15 -7.89 2.29
CA PRO A 303 9.12 -8.86 1.20
C PRO A 303 8.02 -8.54 0.19
N LEU A 304 8.27 -8.85 -1.09
CA LEU A 304 7.37 -8.47 -2.19
C LEU A 304 5.92 -8.94 -1.97
N GLU A 305 5.75 -10.13 -1.45
CA GLU A 305 4.46 -10.74 -1.11
C GLU A 305 3.66 -9.99 -0.04
N LEU A 306 4.34 -9.14 0.76
CA LEU A 306 3.72 -8.26 1.75
C LEU A 306 3.66 -6.79 1.30
N CYS A 307 4.24 -6.46 0.14
CA CYS A 307 4.11 -5.14 -0.47
C CYS A 307 2.82 -5.01 -1.29
N THR A 308 2.29 -6.12 -1.82
CA THR A 308 0.99 -6.18 -2.50
C THR A 308 -0.14 -6.41 -1.49
N ASP A 309 -1.39 -6.28 -1.94
CA ASP A 309 -2.56 -6.45 -1.07
C ASP A 309 -2.63 -7.90 -0.54
N ASN A 310 -2.77 -8.03 0.78
CA ASN A 310 -2.73 -9.33 1.46
C ASN A 310 -3.44 -9.27 2.83
N GLY A 311 -3.82 -10.44 3.36
CA GLY A 311 -4.51 -10.53 4.65
C GLY A 311 -3.61 -10.24 5.85
N ALA A 312 -2.30 -10.55 5.75
CA ALA A 312 -1.39 -10.41 6.89
C ALA A 312 -1.18 -8.94 7.30
N MET A 313 -1.14 -8.01 6.35
CA MET A 313 -1.04 -6.58 6.66
C MET A 313 -2.28 -6.08 7.41
N ILE A 314 -3.48 -6.60 7.07
CA ILE A 314 -4.74 -6.24 7.75
C ILE A 314 -4.79 -6.84 9.15
N ALA A 315 -4.43 -8.13 9.28
CA ALA A 315 -4.34 -8.80 10.58
C ALA A 315 -3.36 -8.08 11.51
N TRP A 316 -2.19 -7.69 10.99
CA TRP A 316 -1.18 -6.97 11.75
C TRP A 316 -1.64 -5.58 12.19
N ALA A 317 -2.20 -4.78 11.27
CA ALA A 317 -2.75 -3.47 11.63
C ALA A 317 -3.86 -3.60 12.68
N GLY A 318 -4.72 -4.61 12.55
CA GLY A 318 -5.72 -4.94 13.57
C GLY A 318 -5.09 -5.26 14.93
N ALA A 319 -4.04 -6.08 14.96
CA ALA A 319 -3.34 -6.44 16.19
C ALA A 319 -2.63 -5.24 16.85
N GLU A 320 -1.98 -4.38 16.06
CA GLU A 320 -1.38 -3.13 16.55
C GLU A 320 -2.43 -2.17 17.12
N ARG A 321 -3.60 -2.04 16.47
CA ARG A 321 -4.71 -1.21 16.96
C ARG A 321 -5.31 -1.78 18.25
N LEU A 322 -5.57 -3.08 18.33
CA LEU A 322 -6.07 -3.73 19.55
C LEU A 322 -5.08 -3.61 20.72
N ALA A 323 -3.78 -3.70 20.44
CA ALA A 323 -2.75 -3.54 21.48
C ALA A 323 -2.73 -2.17 22.12
N VAL A 324 -3.26 -1.14 21.45
CA VAL A 324 -3.43 0.23 22.02
C VAL A 324 -4.88 0.53 22.39
N GLY A 325 -5.73 -0.51 22.49
CA GLY A 325 -7.11 -0.41 22.95
C GLY A 325 -8.11 0.15 21.93
N LEU A 326 -7.78 0.08 20.64
CA LEU A 326 -8.65 0.55 19.56
C LEU A 326 -9.43 -0.63 18.96
N ALA A 327 -10.73 -0.61 19.14
CA ALA A 327 -11.70 -1.49 18.49
C ALA A 327 -12.84 -0.62 17.93
N ASP A 328 -13.53 -1.13 16.93
CA ASP A 328 -14.58 -0.42 16.25
C ASP A 328 -15.96 -1.08 16.50
N PRO A 329 -17.05 -0.30 16.52
CA PRO A 329 -18.40 -0.85 16.66
C PRO A 329 -18.83 -1.58 15.38
N LEU A 330 -19.80 -2.49 15.53
CA LEU A 330 -20.35 -3.24 14.40
C LEU A 330 -21.06 -2.35 13.36
N GLU A 331 -21.47 -1.14 13.75
CA GLU A 331 -22.08 -0.13 12.88
C GLU A 331 -21.05 0.61 11.98
N PHE A 332 -19.75 0.37 12.16
CA PHE A 332 -18.72 1.04 11.34
C PHE A 332 -19.03 0.88 9.85
N ALA A 333 -19.13 2.01 9.14
CA ALA A 333 -19.50 2.01 7.73
C ALA A 333 -18.28 1.83 6.79
N PRO A 334 -18.41 1.08 5.68
CA PRO A 334 -17.37 0.99 4.67
C PRO A 334 -17.12 2.34 4.02
N ARG A 335 -15.84 2.64 3.66
CA ARG A 335 -15.42 3.95 3.12
C ARG A 335 -14.65 3.77 1.81
N ALA A 336 -15.27 4.08 0.68
CA ALA A 336 -14.58 4.06 -0.62
C ALA A 336 -13.40 5.06 -0.67
N ARG A 337 -13.52 6.17 0.09
CA ARG A 337 -12.46 7.15 0.29
C ARG A 337 -12.21 7.33 1.78
N TRP A 338 -11.00 7.10 2.19
CA TRP A 338 -10.59 7.25 3.59
C TRP A 338 -9.10 7.66 3.64
N PRO A 339 -8.80 8.96 3.61
CA PRO A 339 -7.43 9.46 3.71
C PRO A 339 -6.74 8.96 4.98
N LEU A 340 -5.45 8.59 4.86
CA LEU A 340 -4.69 8.02 5.97
C LEU A 340 -4.54 8.99 7.15
N ASP A 341 -4.43 10.29 6.87
CA ASP A 341 -4.35 11.37 7.86
C ASP A 341 -5.69 11.66 8.58
N GLN A 342 -6.76 10.92 8.25
CA GLN A 342 -8.05 10.94 8.96
C GLN A 342 -8.29 9.68 9.81
N VAL A 343 -7.31 8.80 9.89
CA VAL A 343 -7.33 7.65 10.81
C VAL A 343 -7.06 8.14 12.22
N SER A 344 -7.89 7.71 13.18
CA SER A 344 -7.75 8.14 14.57
C SER A 344 -6.90 7.15 15.37
N GLY A 345 -5.91 7.69 16.08
CA GLY A 345 -5.14 6.99 17.11
C GLY A 345 -5.83 6.93 18.48
N PRO A 346 -5.13 6.42 19.51
CA PRO A 346 -5.61 6.45 20.87
C PRO A 346 -5.92 7.90 21.27
N ARG A 347 -7.13 8.14 21.79
CA ARG A 347 -7.45 9.46 22.36
C ARG A 347 -6.64 9.63 23.63
N PRO A 348 -5.99 10.79 23.87
CA PRO A 348 -5.46 11.09 25.20
C PRO A 348 -6.61 10.98 26.22
N PRO A 349 -6.34 10.46 27.44
CA PRO A 349 -7.38 10.36 28.46
C PRO A 349 -7.99 11.75 28.70
N GLU A 350 -9.32 11.80 28.72
CA GLU A 350 -10.02 13.06 29.05
C GLU A 350 -9.57 13.57 30.44
N PRO A 351 -9.34 14.86 30.60
CA PRO A 351 -8.83 15.42 31.85
C PRO A 351 -9.62 15.00 33.09
N ASP A 352 -10.91 14.71 32.94
CA ASP A 352 -11.81 14.33 34.06
C ASP A 352 -11.63 12.87 34.56
N GLN A 353 -10.90 12.02 33.84
CA GLN A 353 -10.62 10.64 34.30
C GLN A 353 -9.38 10.55 35.21
N ILE A 354 -8.53 11.58 35.23
CA ILE A 354 -7.34 11.64 36.09
C ILE A 354 -7.74 11.92 37.54
N LEU A 355 -8.84 12.62 37.76
CA LEU A 355 -9.32 13.00 39.09
C LEU A 355 -10.13 11.91 39.85
N LYS A 356 -10.47 10.79 39.21
CA LYS A 356 -11.22 9.68 39.84
C LYS A 356 -10.36 8.52 40.33
N ARG A 357 -9.03 8.61 40.22
CA ARG A 357 -8.07 7.58 40.65
C ARG A 357 -7.12 8.05 41.76
N SER A 358 -7.41 9.18 42.44
CA SER A 358 -6.71 9.64 43.62
C SER A 358 -7.55 9.44 44.88
#